data_c46854ab34cc4a0157f6cab86acf84aa
#
_entry.id   c46854ab34cc4a0157f6cab86acf84aa
#
_cell.length_a   1.000
_cell.length_b   1.000
_cell.length_c   1.000
_cell.angle_alpha   90.00
_cell.angle_beta   90.00
_cell.angle_gamma   90.00
#
_symmetry.space_group_name_H-M   'P 1'
#
loop_
_entity.id
_entity.type
_entity.pdbx_description
1 polymer ?
#
loop_
_entity_poly.entity_id
_entity_poly.type
_entity_poly.pdbx_seq_one_letter_code
_entity_poly.pdbx_strand_id
1 'polypeptide(L)'
;LRRQRQMCIRDRLQEDYVAAGTDILYAPTFTANRIKLEEYGLADRLEEMNRELIALSQKAAQGKALVAADMTMTGQQLYPIGDLMFEDLVDVYKEQAEVVADAGADLFVVETMMSLQECRAAVIAIREVCDLPIMVSLTYNPDGRTLYGTDPATATVVLQSLGADAIGINCSTGPEDMIEPVEKMAEYATIPILAKPNAGLPELENGVTVYKTGPEEFASCGKKLVEAGASIIGGCCGTTPEHIRALKEAVKDMPLHKPLTQKRRILTSERKLVEITLDGNFMVIGERINPTGKKKLQAELREGSLNICLLYTS
;
A
#
# COMPACT_ATOMS: atom_id res chain seq x y z
N LEU A 1 5.68 -22.29 -27.79
CA LEU A 1 7.07 -22.32 -27.27
C LEU A 1 7.43 -21.02 -26.50
N ARG A 2 7.13 -19.82 -27.02
CA ARG A 2 7.45 -18.53 -26.34
C ARG A 2 6.58 -18.31 -25.09
N ARG A 3 5.26 -18.58 -25.15
CA ARG A 3 4.34 -18.52 -24.00
C ARG A 3 4.69 -19.55 -22.92
N GLN A 4 5.02 -20.77 -23.28
CA GLN A 4 5.45 -21.80 -22.34
C GLN A 4 6.77 -21.47 -21.64
N ARG A 5 7.76 -20.87 -22.35
CA ARG A 5 9.00 -20.39 -21.72
C ARG A 5 8.73 -19.26 -20.70
N GLN A 6 7.81 -18.34 -20.99
CA GLN A 6 7.47 -17.25 -20.06
C GLN A 6 6.75 -17.76 -18.81
N MET A 7 5.85 -18.76 -18.94
CA MET A 7 5.22 -19.39 -17.79
C MET A 7 6.25 -20.13 -16.92
N CYS A 8 7.12 -20.94 -17.50
CA CYS A 8 8.18 -21.65 -16.77
C CYS A 8 9.15 -20.71 -16.03
N ILE A 9 9.44 -19.52 -16.58
CA ILE A 9 10.31 -18.55 -15.94
C ILE A 9 9.60 -17.94 -14.70
N ARG A 10 8.30 -17.64 -14.79
CA ARG A 10 7.52 -17.07 -13.67
C ARG A 10 7.35 -18.07 -12.52
N ASP A 11 6.94 -19.31 -12.81
CA ASP A 11 6.80 -20.38 -11.82
C ASP A 11 8.12 -20.55 -11.05
N ARG A 12 9.22 -20.68 -11.77
CA ARG A 12 10.54 -20.84 -11.19
C ARG A 12 10.97 -19.67 -10.33
N LEU A 13 10.68 -18.42 -10.77
CA LEU A 13 11.05 -17.22 -10.00
C LEU A 13 10.35 -17.22 -8.64
N GLN A 14 9.06 -17.47 -8.59
CA GLN A 14 8.32 -17.52 -7.32
C GLN A 14 8.75 -18.68 -6.43
N GLU A 15 9.04 -19.86 -7.02
CA GLU A 15 9.61 -21.01 -6.31
C GLU A 15 10.97 -20.66 -5.68
N ASP A 16 11.83 -19.89 -6.38
CA ASP A 16 13.13 -19.46 -5.87
C ASP A 16 12.98 -18.52 -4.65
N TYR A 17 11.96 -17.61 -4.64
CA TYR A 17 11.64 -16.79 -3.47
C TYR A 17 11.10 -17.63 -2.29
N VAL A 18 10.24 -18.60 -2.55
CA VAL A 18 9.76 -19.53 -1.51
C VAL A 18 10.92 -20.33 -0.93
N ALA A 19 11.85 -20.81 -1.78
CA ALA A 19 13.06 -21.53 -1.35
C ALA A 19 14.03 -20.62 -0.58
N ALA A 20 13.98 -19.29 -0.79
CA ALA A 20 14.72 -18.29 0.00
C ALA A 20 14.11 -18.08 1.39
N GLY A 21 12.91 -18.60 1.65
CA GLY A 21 12.23 -18.53 2.93
C GLY A 21 11.20 -17.42 3.04
N THR A 22 10.63 -16.97 1.92
CA THR A 22 9.52 -16.01 1.91
C THR A 22 8.31 -16.58 2.65
N ASP A 23 7.72 -15.80 3.56
CA ASP A 23 6.52 -16.18 4.32
C ASP A 23 5.22 -15.73 3.62
N ILE A 24 5.28 -14.63 2.85
CA ILE A 24 4.17 -14.08 2.07
C ILE A 24 4.63 -13.86 0.63
N LEU A 25 4.06 -14.59 -0.30
CA LEU A 25 4.33 -14.49 -1.74
C LEU A 25 3.28 -13.62 -2.41
N TYR A 26 3.69 -12.60 -3.15
CA TYR A 26 2.78 -11.72 -3.86
C TYR A 26 2.42 -12.30 -5.22
N ALA A 27 1.13 -12.44 -5.48
CA ALA A 27 0.64 -12.81 -6.80
C ALA A 27 0.82 -11.64 -7.78
N PRO A 28 1.16 -11.88 -9.06
CA PRO A 28 1.41 -10.80 -10.01
C PRO A 28 0.09 -10.17 -10.54
N THR A 29 -0.85 -9.88 -9.64
CA THR A 29 -2.13 -9.23 -9.92
C THR A 29 -2.08 -7.71 -9.82
N PHE A 30 -0.91 -7.15 -9.55
CA PHE A 30 -0.59 -5.76 -9.26
C PHE A 30 -1.35 -4.74 -10.13
N THR A 31 -1.35 -4.90 -11.47
CA THR A 31 -2.03 -4.00 -12.41
C THR A 31 -3.24 -4.66 -13.11
N ALA A 32 -3.82 -5.71 -12.52
CA ALA A 32 -4.89 -6.47 -13.14
C ALA A 32 -6.30 -5.94 -12.80
N ASN A 33 -6.44 -4.63 -12.51
CA ASN A 33 -7.72 -3.95 -12.39
C ASN A 33 -8.29 -3.57 -13.76
N ARG A 34 -9.59 -3.30 -13.84
CA ARG A 34 -10.30 -3.00 -15.09
C ARG A 34 -9.66 -1.84 -15.87
N ILE A 35 -9.35 -0.72 -15.20
CA ILE A 35 -8.80 0.48 -15.85
C ILE A 35 -7.46 0.15 -16.51
N LYS A 36 -6.57 -0.55 -15.83
CA LYS A 36 -5.28 -0.95 -16.39
C LYS A 36 -5.41 -1.98 -17.51
N LEU A 37 -6.33 -2.91 -17.39
CA LEU A 37 -6.56 -3.91 -18.43
C LEU A 37 -7.18 -3.29 -19.69
N GLU A 38 -8.00 -2.25 -19.57
CA GLU A 38 -8.55 -1.51 -20.71
C GLU A 38 -7.46 -0.87 -21.58
N GLU A 39 -6.38 -0.35 -20.97
CA GLU A 39 -5.24 0.22 -21.70
C GLU A 39 -4.60 -0.79 -22.69
N TYR A 40 -4.78 -2.09 -22.44
CA TYR A 40 -4.25 -3.18 -23.25
C TYR A 40 -5.33 -3.94 -24.03
N GLY A 41 -6.60 -3.51 -23.97
CA GLY A 41 -7.74 -4.21 -24.58
C GLY A 41 -8.02 -5.58 -23.95
N LEU A 42 -7.76 -5.72 -22.64
CA LEU A 42 -7.87 -6.97 -21.88
C LEU A 42 -8.93 -6.91 -20.76
N ALA A 43 -9.75 -5.86 -20.68
CA ALA A 43 -10.72 -5.69 -19.62
C ALA A 43 -11.71 -6.87 -19.50
N ASP A 44 -12.15 -7.45 -20.62
CA ASP A 44 -13.04 -8.61 -20.67
C ASP A 44 -12.40 -9.91 -20.09
N ARG A 45 -11.09 -9.88 -19.86
CA ARG A 45 -10.35 -11.01 -19.30
C ARG A 45 -9.94 -10.80 -17.83
N LEU A 46 -10.48 -9.80 -17.16
CA LEU A 46 -10.13 -9.48 -15.78
C LEU A 46 -10.27 -10.70 -14.87
N GLU A 47 -11.42 -11.35 -14.90
CA GLU A 47 -11.69 -12.52 -14.06
C GLU A 47 -10.73 -13.67 -14.36
N GLU A 48 -10.61 -14.07 -15.63
CA GLU A 48 -9.71 -15.14 -16.08
C GLU A 48 -8.27 -14.88 -15.62
N MET A 49 -7.76 -13.68 -15.89
CA MET A 49 -6.37 -13.33 -15.60
C MET A 49 -6.08 -13.32 -14.10
N ASN A 50 -6.92 -12.69 -13.29
CA ASN A 50 -6.72 -12.65 -11.85
C ASN A 50 -6.77 -14.05 -11.23
N ARG A 51 -7.74 -14.91 -11.62
CA ARG A 51 -7.83 -16.30 -11.15
C ARG A 51 -6.59 -17.11 -11.50
N GLU A 52 -6.12 -17.02 -12.75
CA GLU A 52 -4.93 -17.76 -13.19
C GLU A 52 -3.67 -17.29 -12.44
N LEU A 53 -3.52 -15.98 -12.19
CA LEU A 53 -2.36 -15.41 -11.49
C LEU A 53 -2.32 -15.82 -10.00
N ILE A 54 -3.47 -15.87 -9.32
CA ILE A 54 -3.56 -16.41 -7.95
C ILE A 54 -3.21 -17.91 -7.96
N ALA A 55 -3.82 -18.71 -8.84
CA ALA A 55 -3.56 -20.16 -8.92
C ALA A 55 -2.07 -20.47 -9.22
N LEU A 56 -1.42 -19.66 -10.06
CA LEU A 56 0.01 -19.77 -10.34
C LEU A 56 0.85 -19.58 -9.08
N SER A 57 0.54 -18.56 -8.28
CA SER A 57 1.26 -18.25 -7.05
C SER A 57 1.00 -19.29 -5.96
N GLN A 58 -0.22 -19.82 -5.84
CA GLN A 58 -0.55 -20.91 -4.93
C GLN A 58 0.25 -22.18 -5.28
N LYS A 59 0.36 -22.48 -6.58
CA LYS A 59 1.19 -23.60 -7.05
C LYS A 59 2.66 -23.41 -6.68
N ALA A 60 3.22 -22.20 -6.85
CA ALA A 60 4.60 -21.91 -6.49
C ALA A 60 4.82 -21.92 -4.96
N ALA A 61 3.86 -21.44 -4.19
CA ALA A 61 3.91 -21.42 -2.73
C ALA A 61 3.92 -22.83 -2.10
N GLN A 62 3.25 -23.81 -2.72
CA GLN A 62 3.17 -25.20 -2.26
C GLN A 62 2.74 -25.33 -0.77
N GLY A 63 1.94 -24.41 -0.27
CA GLY A 63 1.54 -24.33 1.14
C GLY A 63 2.65 -23.93 2.13
N LYS A 64 3.81 -23.48 1.63
CA LYS A 64 4.95 -23.03 2.45
C LYS A 64 4.94 -21.54 2.71
N ALA A 65 4.19 -20.76 1.92
CA ALA A 65 4.00 -19.33 2.05
C ALA A 65 2.53 -19.00 1.83
N LEU A 66 2.06 -17.92 2.45
CA LEU A 66 0.77 -17.31 2.15
C LEU A 66 0.83 -16.63 0.78
N VAL A 67 -0.29 -16.61 0.07
CA VAL A 67 -0.42 -15.93 -1.23
C VAL A 67 -1.23 -14.64 -1.06
N ALA A 68 -0.57 -13.51 -1.25
CA ALA A 68 -1.21 -12.21 -1.23
C ALA A 68 -1.70 -11.81 -2.62
N ALA A 69 -2.96 -11.38 -2.74
CA ALA A 69 -3.44 -10.66 -3.90
C ALA A 69 -2.83 -9.24 -3.88
N ASP A 70 -2.08 -8.92 -4.92
CA ASP A 70 -1.36 -7.66 -5.04
C ASP A 70 -2.14 -6.67 -5.91
N MET A 71 -2.39 -5.47 -5.37
CA MET A 71 -3.17 -4.40 -6.00
C MET A 71 -2.40 -3.08 -5.89
N THR A 72 -2.56 -2.21 -6.89
CA THR A 72 -1.93 -0.88 -6.92
C THR A 72 -2.86 0.17 -7.50
N MET A 73 -2.33 1.39 -7.65
CA MET A 73 -3.04 2.53 -8.23
C MET A 73 -3.57 2.22 -9.64
N THR A 74 -4.71 2.84 -9.94
CA THR A 74 -5.31 2.80 -11.30
C THR A 74 -4.55 3.66 -12.32
N GLY A 75 -3.79 4.66 -11.84
CA GLY A 75 -3.13 5.65 -12.67
C GLY A 75 -4.06 6.78 -13.14
N GLN A 76 -5.34 6.73 -12.78
CA GLN A 76 -6.29 7.82 -13.03
C GLN A 76 -6.30 8.80 -11.85
N GLN A 77 -6.59 10.05 -12.14
CA GLN A 77 -6.72 11.08 -11.11
C GLN A 77 -8.18 11.24 -10.67
N LEU A 78 -8.37 11.33 -9.36
CA LEU A 78 -9.69 11.58 -8.79
C LEU A 78 -10.16 13.00 -9.04
N TYR A 79 -11.48 13.17 -9.15
CA TYR A 79 -12.12 14.48 -9.15
C TYR A 79 -11.74 15.27 -7.87
N PRO A 80 -11.46 16.59 -7.94
CA PRO A 80 -11.61 17.49 -9.10
C PRO A 80 -10.35 17.62 -9.98
N ILE A 81 -9.26 16.91 -9.71
CA ILE A 81 -8.02 16.99 -10.50
C ILE A 81 -8.18 16.22 -11.81
N GLY A 82 -8.78 15.05 -11.76
CA GLY A 82 -9.19 14.23 -12.90
C GLY A 82 -10.71 14.03 -12.93
N ASP A 83 -11.14 13.06 -13.70
CA ASP A 83 -12.57 12.81 -13.97
C ASP A 83 -13.12 11.61 -13.18
N LEU A 84 -12.26 10.81 -12.52
CA LEU A 84 -12.70 9.61 -11.81
C LEU A 84 -13.33 9.98 -10.47
N MET A 85 -14.59 9.56 -10.26
CA MET A 85 -15.25 9.75 -8.97
C MET A 85 -14.74 8.74 -7.95
N PHE A 86 -14.79 9.10 -6.66
CA PHE A 86 -14.31 8.22 -5.59
C PHE A 86 -15.10 6.90 -5.52
N GLU A 87 -16.40 6.97 -5.69
CA GLU A 87 -17.31 5.83 -5.70
C GLU A 87 -17.01 4.88 -6.88
N ASP A 88 -16.76 5.43 -8.07
CA ASP A 88 -16.41 4.63 -9.26
C ASP A 88 -15.05 3.93 -9.04
N LEU A 89 -14.11 4.58 -8.35
CA LEU A 89 -12.83 3.97 -7.99
C LEU A 89 -13.02 2.81 -7.00
N VAL A 90 -13.92 2.95 -6.02
CA VAL A 90 -14.27 1.85 -5.10
C VAL A 90 -14.80 0.66 -5.89
N ASP A 91 -15.68 0.87 -6.87
CA ASP A 91 -16.24 -0.19 -7.72
C ASP A 91 -15.15 -0.90 -8.56
N VAL A 92 -14.19 -0.15 -9.09
CA VAL A 92 -13.03 -0.72 -9.82
C VAL A 92 -12.19 -1.65 -8.93
N TYR A 93 -11.89 -1.24 -7.70
CA TYR A 93 -11.14 -2.10 -6.77
C TYR A 93 -11.99 -3.28 -6.28
N LYS A 94 -13.29 -3.08 -6.09
CA LYS A 94 -14.21 -4.12 -5.65
C LYS A 94 -14.30 -5.26 -6.65
N GLU A 95 -14.42 -4.96 -7.93
CA GLU A 95 -14.43 -5.95 -9.00
C GLU A 95 -13.20 -6.86 -8.98
N GLN A 96 -12.01 -6.29 -8.83
CA GLN A 96 -10.78 -7.08 -8.73
C GLN A 96 -10.73 -7.87 -7.42
N ALA A 97 -11.11 -7.23 -6.30
CA ALA A 97 -11.10 -7.85 -4.97
C ALA A 97 -12.02 -9.08 -4.89
N GLU A 98 -13.22 -9.02 -5.46
CA GLU A 98 -14.16 -10.15 -5.53
C GLU A 98 -13.53 -11.36 -6.22
N VAL A 99 -12.90 -11.13 -7.37
CA VAL A 99 -12.28 -12.20 -8.16
C VAL A 99 -11.11 -12.85 -7.44
N VAL A 100 -10.19 -12.05 -6.85
CA VAL A 100 -8.99 -12.60 -6.20
C VAL A 100 -9.29 -13.26 -4.86
N ALA A 101 -10.28 -12.75 -4.10
CA ALA A 101 -10.74 -13.40 -2.88
C ALA A 101 -11.38 -14.76 -3.18
N ASP A 102 -12.26 -14.83 -4.18
CA ASP A 102 -12.92 -16.07 -4.62
C ASP A 102 -11.92 -17.07 -5.25
N ALA A 103 -10.82 -16.59 -5.83
CA ALA A 103 -9.72 -17.43 -6.29
C ALA A 103 -8.86 -18.01 -5.16
N GLY A 104 -9.12 -17.63 -3.90
CA GLY A 104 -8.48 -18.19 -2.72
C GLY A 104 -7.17 -17.50 -2.32
N ALA A 105 -7.02 -16.21 -2.54
CA ALA A 105 -5.94 -15.45 -1.92
C ALA A 105 -6.06 -15.50 -0.39
N ASP A 106 -4.93 -15.56 0.32
CA ASP A 106 -4.91 -15.62 1.79
C ASP A 106 -5.04 -14.22 2.42
N LEU A 107 -4.60 -13.18 1.72
CA LEU A 107 -4.63 -11.78 2.16
C LEU A 107 -4.52 -10.82 0.96
N PHE A 108 -4.75 -9.55 1.22
CA PHE A 108 -4.55 -8.47 0.25
C PHE A 108 -3.31 -7.65 0.57
N VAL A 109 -2.63 -7.20 -0.48
CA VAL A 109 -1.61 -6.16 -0.45
C VAL A 109 -2.02 -5.05 -1.40
N VAL A 110 -2.12 -3.84 -0.88
CA VAL A 110 -2.35 -2.61 -1.65
C VAL A 110 -1.05 -1.83 -1.57
N GLU A 111 -0.22 -1.88 -2.63
CA GLU A 111 1.15 -1.36 -2.54
C GLU A 111 1.52 -0.32 -3.58
N THR A 112 2.64 0.36 -3.33
CA THR A 112 3.20 1.40 -4.20
C THR A 112 2.22 2.57 -4.40
N MET A 113 1.43 2.84 -3.37
CA MET A 113 0.39 3.85 -3.42
C MET A 113 0.98 5.25 -3.20
N MET A 114 0.58 6.21 -4.03
CA MET A 114 0.99 7.61 -3.91
C MET A 114 -0.14 8.52 -3.42
N SER A 115 -1.38 8.01 -3.43
CA SER A 115 -2.59 8.72 -3.02
C SER A 115 -3.25 8.04 -1.84
N LEU A 116 -3.43 8.78 -0.74
CA LEU A 116 -4.19 8.30 0.42
C LEU A 116 -5.66 8.05 0.06
N GLN A 117 -6.22 8.81 -0.89
CA GLN A 117 -7.61 8.62 -1.32
C GLN A 117 -7.78 7.30 -2.07
N GLU A 118 -6.83 6.94 -2.96
CA GLU A 118 -6.87 5.62 -3.62
C GLU A 118 -6.68 4.47 -2.61
N CYS A 119 -5.80 4.63 -1.61
CA CYS A 119 -5.69 3.64 -0.53
C CYS A 119 -7.01 3.44 0.20
N ARG A 120 -7.72 4.55 0.51
CA ARG A 120 -9.03 4.51 1.18
C ARG A 120 -10.05 3.76 0.34
N ALA A 121 -10.13 4.07 -0.97
CA ALA A 121 -11.04 3.38 -1.89
C ALA A 121 -10.75 1.87 -1.94
N ALA A 122 -9.48 1.48 -2.04
CA ALA A 122 -9.10 0.07 -2.06
C ALA A 122 -9.44 -0.66 -0.76
N VAL A 123 -9.14 -0.07 0.41
CA VAL A 123 -9.49 -0.68 1.72
C VAL A 123 -11.01 -0.81 1.89
N ILE A 124 -11.78 0.22 1.53
CA ILE A 124 -13.25 0.18 1.58
C ILE A 124 -13.77 -0.93 0.66
N ALA A 125 -13.31 -0.98 -0.58
CA ALA A 125 -13.71 -1.99 -1.56
C ALA A 125 -13.46 -3.41 -1.06
N ILE A 126 -12.25 -3.68 -0.53
CA ILE A 126 -11.91 -5.01 -0.02
C ILE A 126 -12.77 -5.38 1.19
N ARG A 127 -12.99 -4.44 2.13
CA ARG A 127 -13.84 -4.66 3.32
C ARG A 127 -15.31 -4.87 2.99
N GLU A 128 -15.81 -4.33 1.88
CA GLU A 128 -17.16 -4.64 1.38
C GLU A 128 -17.27 -6.05 0.78
N VAL A 129 -16.15 -6.63 0.36
CA VAL A 129 -16.09 -7.98 -0.26
C VAL A 129 -15.84 -9.08 0.77
N CYS A 130 -14.86 -8.87 1.68
CA CYS A 130 -14.41 -9.94 2.59
C CYS A 130 -13.69 -9.42 3.83
N ASP A 131 -13.44 -10.34 4.78
CA ASP A 131 -12.71 -10.09 6.03
C ASP A 131 -11.22 -10.53 5.98
N LEU A 132 -10.67 -10.81 4.80
CA LEU A 132 -9.26 -11.18 4.65
C LEU A 132 -8.34 -10.06 5.13
N PRO A 133 -7.15 -10.36 5.67
CA PRO A 133 -6.20 -9.34 6.09
C PRO A 133 -5.79 -8.43 4.94
N ILE A 134 -5.63 -7.12 5.24
CA ILE A 134 -5.21 -6.09 4.27
C ILE A 134 -3.94 -5.42 4.75
N MET A 135 -2.87 -5.54 3.97
CA MET A 135 -1.66 -4.75 4.14
C MET A 135 -1.65 -3.60 3.14
N VAL A 136 -1.38 -2.37 3.61
CA VAL A 136 -1.31 -1.19 2.74
C VAL A 136 0.07 -0.56 2.84
N SER A 137 0.71 -0.28 1.72
CA SER A 137 1.98 0.46 1.70
C SER A 137 1.99 1.59 0.69
N LEU A 138 2.54 2.72 1.11
CA LEU A 138 2.65 3.92 0.32
C LEU A 138 4.11 4.15 -0.09
N THR A 139 4.27 4.91 -1.15
CA THR A 139 5.57 5.37 -1.64
C THR A 139 5.75 6.83 -1.28
N TYR A 140 6.87 7.14 -0.60
CA TYR A 140 7.20 8.49 -0.17
C TYR A 140 8.39 9.03 -0.95
N ASN A 141 8.34 10.31 -1.29
CA ASN A 141 9.46 11.03 -1.89
C ASN A 141 10.55 11.33 -0.82
N PRO A 142 11.73 11.79 -1.20
CA PRO A 142 12.81 12.15 -0.26
C PRO A 142 12.43 13.20 0.79
N ASP A 143 11.39 14.00 0.55
CA ASP A 143 10.83 14.95 1.51
C ASP A 143 9.94 14.32 2.59
N GLY A 144 9.81 12.99 2.58
CA GLY A 144 8.99 12.22 3.51
C GLY A 144 7.48 12.32 3.26
N ARG A 145 7.06 12.73 2.04
CA ARG A 145 5.65 12.83 1.65
C ARG A 145 5.34 12.03 0.40
N THR A 146 4.10 11.59 0.29
CA THR A 146 3.59 11.03 -0.96
C THR A 146 3.47 12.11 -2.04
N LEU A 147 3.23 11.71 -3.28
CA LEU A 147 3.00 12.66 -4.39
C LEU A 147 1.89 13.68 -4.07
N TYR A 148 0.88 13.30 -3.32
CA TYR A 148 -0.24 14.17 -2.92
C TYR A 148 -0.05 14.85 -1.56
N GLY A 149 1.14 14.71 -0.95
CA GLY A 149 1.55 15.46 0.24
C GLY A 149 1.19 14.81 1.58
N THR A 150 0.75 13.55 1.58
CA THR A 150 0.47 12.79 2.81
C THR A 150 1.77 12.36 3.48
N ASP A 151 1.91 12.57 4.79
CA ASP A 151 3.03 12.08 5.59
C ASP A 151 2.76 10.69 6.18
N PRO A 152 3.80 9.95 6.63
CA PRO A 152 3.67 8.60 7.15
C PRO A 152 2.76 8.47 8.36
N ALA A 153 2.78 9.42 9.28
CA ALA A 153 1.94 9.40 10.48
C ALA A 153 0.45 9.57 10.13
N THR A 154 0.14 10.53 9.23
CA THR A 154 -1.22 10.75 8.73
C THR A 154 -1.77 9.50 8.02
N ALA A 155 -0.99 8.89 7.12
CA ALA A 155 -1.38 7.67 6.43
C ALA A 155 -1.66 6.52 7.42
N THR A 156 -0.79 6.35 8.44
CA THR A 156 -0.93 5.33 9.47
C THR A 156 -2.26 5.49 10.22
N VAL A 157 -2.56 6.69 10.72
CA VAL A 157 -3.78 6.93 11.48
C VAL A 157 -5.04 6.71 10.66
N VAL A 158 -5.06 7.18 9.40
CA VAL A 158 -6.22 7.03 8.53
C VAL A 158 -6.46 5.56 8.18
N LEU A 159 -5.44 4.86 7.71
CA LEU A 159 -5.61 3.50 7.17
C LEU A 159 -5.88 2.46 8.26
N GLN A 160 -5.22 2.54 9.42
CA GLN A 160 -5.57 1.67 10.54
C GLN A 160 -6.99 1.92 11.07
N SER A 161 -7.50 3.16 10.97
CA SER A 161 -8.87 3.48 11.37
C SER A 161 -9.92 2.99 10.39
N LEU A 162 -9.55 2.80 9.11
CA LEU A 162 -10.40 2.21 8.08
C LEU A 162 -10.40 0.68 8.08
N GLY A 163 -9.54 0.06 8.88
CA GLY A 163 -9.49 -1.39 9.01
C GLY A 163 -8.38 -2.07 8.23
N ALA A 164 -7.31 -1.37 7.84
CA ALA A 164 -6.09 -2.04 7.41
C ALA A 164 -5.48 -2.83 8.58
N ASP A 165 -4.94 -4.02 8.31
CA ASP A 165 -4.31 -4.90 9.30
C ASP A 165 -2.80 -4.70 9.39
N ALA A 166 -2.18 -4.11 8.38
CA ALA A 166 -0.82 -3.61 8.41
C ALA A 166 -0.70 -2.36 7.54
N ILE A 167 0.22 -1.47 7.91
CA ILE A 167 0.52 -0.23 7.19
C ILE A 167 2.02 -0.16 6.93
N GLY A 168 2.44 0.44 5.83
CA GLY A 168 3.87 0.49 5.57
C GLY A 168 4.32 1.40 4.44
N ILE A 169 5.56 1.12 4.06
CA ILE A 169 6.28 1.85 3.02
C ILE A 169 6.96 0.85 2.08
N ASN A 170 6.92 1.12 0.78
CA ASN A 170 7.68 0.35 -0.20
C ASN A 170 8.18 1.21 -1.35
N CYS A 171 9.16 0.70 -2.09
CA CYS A 171 9.70 1.30 -3.30
C CYS A 171 10.34 2.69 -3.06
N SER A 172 10.51 3.49 -4.13
CA SER A 172 11.01 4.89 -4.14
C SER A 172 12.46 5.06 -3.71
N THR A 173 12.84 4.62 -2.53
CA THR A 173 14.15 4.88 -1.92
C THR A 173 14.88 3.60 -1.56
N GLY A 174 16.17 3.74 -1.19
CA GLY A 174 16.95 2.68 -0.59
C GLY A 174 16.54 2.40 0.87
N PRO A 175 17.09 1.35 1.46
CA PRO A 175 16.64 0.92 2.79
C PRO A 175 16.97 1.92 3.91
N GLU A 176 18.02 2.72 3.80
CA GLU A 176 18.38 3.72 4.82
C GLU A 176 17.38 4.89 4.88
N ASP A 177 16.89 5.33 3.74
CA ASP A 177 15.93 6.44 3.64
C ASP A 177 14.54 6.08 4.20
N MET A 178 14.26 4.78 4.41
CA MET A 178 12.99 4.32 4.99
C MET A 178 12.97 4.32 6.52
N ILE A 179 14.11 4.46 7.20
CA ILE A 179 14.20 4.36 8.66
C ILE A 179 13.35 5.45 9.32
N GLU A 180 13.58 6.73 9.00
CA GLU A 180 12.82 7.84 9.58
C GLU A 180 11.30 7.76 9.30
N PRO A 181 10.83 7.47 8.08
CA PRO A 181 9.41 7.20 7.85
C PRO A 181 8.82 6.07 8.70
N VAL A 182 9.54 4.96 8.88
CA VAL A 182 9.12 3.83 9.72
C VAL A 182 9.01 4.25 11.19
N GLU A 183 10.00 4.99 11.71
CA GLU A 183 9.95 5.54 13.07
C GLU A 183 8.73 6.44 13.29
N LYS A 184 8.43 7.33 12.31
CA LYS A 184 7.22 8.17 12.34
C LYS A 184 5.92 7.36 12.33
N MET A 185 5.87 6.26 11.58
CA MET A 185 4.72 5.34 11.63
C MET A 185 4.60 4.68 13.00
N ALA A 186 5.72 4.23 13.59
CA ALA A 186 5.75 3.53 14.87
C ALA A 186 5.21 4.36 16.05
N GLU A 187 5.32 5.69 15.97
CA GLU A 187 4.75 6.60 16.97
C GLU A 187 3.21 6.52 17.06
N TYR A 188 2.54 6.07 15.99
CA TYR A 188 1.07 6.09 15.86
C TYR A 188 0.46 4.73 15.57
N ALA A 189 1.26 3.74 15.14
CA ALA A 189 0.76 2.46 14.69
C ALA A 189 0.24 1.58 15.83
N THR A 190 -1.01 1.14 15.73
CA THR A 190 -1.64 0.12 16.56
C THR A 190 -1.74 -1.23 15.84
N ILE A 191 -1.16 -1.32 14.63
CA ILE A 191 -1.08 -2.48 13.75
C ILE A 191 0.37 -2.67 13.30
N PRO A 192 0.78 -3.84 12.77
CA PRO A 192 2.12 -4.08 12.26
C PRO A 192 2.55 -3.09 11.17
N ILE A 193 3.85 -2.80 11.13
CA ILE A 193 4.45 -1.93 10.10
C ILE A 193 5.22 -2.78 9.10
N LEU A 194 4.93 -2.55 7.81
CA LEU A 194 5.58 -3.16 6.66
C LEU A 194 6.66 -2.23 6.07
N ALA A 195 7.87 -2.75 5.83
CA ALA A 195 8.93 -2.05 5.12
C ALA A 195 9.51 -2.91 4.00
N LYS A 196 9.45 -2.42 2.74
CA LYS A 196 9.95 -3.09 1.54
C LYS A 196 10.78 -2.14 0.68
N PRO A 197 12.05 -1.90 1.02
CA PRO A 197 12.92 -1.02 0.25
C PRO A 197 13.37 -1.65 -1.09
N ASN A 198 13.84 -0.80 -1.99
CA ASN A 198 14.59 -1.22 -3.16
C ASN A 198 16.00 -1.69 -2.74
N ALA A 199 16.66 -2.46 -3.60
CA ALA A 199 18.08 -2.81 -3.43
C ALA A 199 19.02 -1.62 -3.80
N GLY A 200 18.78 -0.47 -3.15
CA GLY A 200 19.40 0.82 -3.44
C GLY A 200 18.60 1.66 -4.46
N LEU A 201 19.18 2.76 -4.90
CA LEU A 201 18.57 3.61 -5.95
C LEU A 201 18.82 3.01 -7.33
N PRO A 202 17.87 3.16 -8.28
CA PRO A 202 18.07 2.72 -9.64
C PRO A 202 19.14 3.58 -10.33
N GLU A 203 20.13 2.93 -10.93
CA GLU A 203 21.16 3.56 -11.76
C GLU A 203 21.04 3.05 -13.20
N LEU A 204 21.36 3.92 -14.18
CA LEU A 204 21.32 3.53 -15.59
C LEU A 204 22.73 3.18 -16.05
N GLU A 205 22.98 1.90 -16.31
CA GLU A 205 24.24 1.42 -16.89
C GLU A 205 24.00 0.79 -18.28
N ASN A 206 24.63 1.34 -19.30
CA ASN A 206 24.47 0.88 -20.69
C ASN A 206 23.01 0.76 -21.16
N GLY A 207 22.12 1.65 -20.70
CA GLY A 207 20.70 1.63 -21.03
C GLY A 207 19.87 0.59 -20.26
N VAL A 208 20.45 -0.06 -19.26
CA VAL A 208 19.76 -1.01 -18.37
C VAL A 208 19.73 -0.45 -16.95
N THR A 209 18.57 -0.54 -16.30
CA THR A 209 18.45 -0.17 -14.90
C THR A 209 19.09 -1.24 -14.00
N VAL A 210 20.02 -0.83 -13.15
CA VAL A 210 20.73 -1.68 -12.19
C VAL A 210 20.55 -1.16 -10.77
N TYR A 211 20.61 -2.07 -9.80
CA TYR A 211 20.57 -1.78 -8.37
C TYR A 211 21.86 -2.32 -7.74
N LYS A 212 22.52 -1.51 -6.91
CA LYS A 212 23.89 -1.81 -6.45
C LYS A 212 23.99 -2.33 -5.03
N THR A 213 22.95 -2.20 -4.23
CA THR A 213 22.95 -2.72 -2.86
C THR A 213 22.90 -4.24 -2.88
N GLY A 214 23.97 -4.89 -2.43
CA GLY A 214 24.04 -6.35 -2.37
C GLY A 214 23.27 -6.96 -1.19
N PRO A 215 23.10 -8.31 -1.17
CA PRO A 215 22.30 -9.00 -0.16
C PRO A 215 22.76 -8.75 1.28
N GLU A 216 24.05 -8.68 1.56
CA GLU A 216 24.59 -8.48 2.91
C GLU A 216 24.33 -7.06 3.43
N GLU A 217 24.55 -6.06 2.59
CA GLU A 217 24.27 -4.66 2.91
C GLU A 217 22.77 -4.43 3.10
N PHE A 218 21.96 -4.98 2.21
CA PHE A 218 20.51 -4.96 2.28
C PHE A 218 20.01 -5.57 3.60
N ALA A 219 20.52 -6.72 3.99
CA ALA A 219 20.18 -7.39 5.23
C ALA A 219 20.60 -6.59 6.47
N SER A 220 21.76 -5.92 6.42
CA SER A 220 22.23 -5.04 7.51
C SER A 220 21.29 -3.85 7.71
N CYS A 221 20.84 -3.22 6.61
CA CYS A 221 19.82 -2.15 6.67
C CYS A 221 18.47 -2.68 7.14
N GLY A 222 18.12 -3.91 6.77
CA GLY A 222 16.91 -4.57 7.24
C GLY A 222 16.81 -4.67 8.77
N LYS A 223 17.93 -4.91 9.47
CA LYS A 223 17.97 -4.87 10.94
C LYS A 223 17.59 -3.50 11.49
N LYS A 224 18.12 -2.43 10.89
CA LYS A 224 17.79 -1.05 11.31
C LYS A 224 16.30 -0.74 11.11
N LEU A 225 15.67 -1.26 10.05
CA LEU A 225 14.23 -1.12 9.82
C LEU A 225 13.39 -1.85 10.88
N VAL A 226 13.85 -3.04 11.31
CA VAL A 226 13.19 -3.76 12.43
C VAL A 226 13.37 -2.99 13.75
N GLU A 227 14.55 -2.44 14.02
CA GLU A 227 14.81 -1.58 15.18
C GLU A 227 13.97 -0.31 15.17
N ALA A 228 13.72 0.27 13.99
CA ALA A 228 12.85 1.43 13.78
C ALA A 228 11.35 1.13 14.00
N GLY A 229 10.96 -0.15 14.01
CA GLY A 229 9.58 -0.55 14.29
C GLY A 229 8.91 -1.43 13.25
N ALA A 230 9.57 -1.79 12.15
CA ALA A 230 9.01 -2.71 11.16
C ALA A 230 8.85 -4.12 11.75
N SER A 231 7.68 -4.72 11.54
CA SER A 231 7.36 -6.10 11.95
C SER A 231 7.22 -7.03 10.74
N ILE A 232 6.95 -6.47 9.56
CA ILE A 232 6.89 -7.17 8.28
C ILE A 232 7.94 -6.54 7.39
N ILE A 233 8.85 -7.36 6.85
CA ILE A 233 9.98 -6.85 6.09
C ILE A 233 10.17 -7.66 4.82
N GLY A 234 10.57 -7.00 3.75
CA GLY A 234 10.82 -7.63 2.46
C GLY A 234 11.67 -6.76 1.56
N GLY A 235 11.54 -6.98 0.26
CA GLY A 235 12.20 -6.19 -0.75
C GLY A 235 11.25 -5.76 -1.85
N CYS A 236 11.63 -4.71 -2.59
CA CYS A 236 10.95 -4.20 -3.76
C CYS A 236 11.90 -4.27 -4.97
N CYS A 237 12.00 -3.21 -5.75
CA CYS A 237 12.79 -3.21 -6.98
C CYS A 237 14.27 -3.58 -6.75
N GLY A 238 14.80 -4.42 -7.64
CA GLY A 238 16.20 -4.87 -7.62
C GLY A 238 16.53 -5.96 -6.61
N THR A 239 15.61 -6.34 -5.69
CA THR A 239 15.85 -7.44 -4.77
C THR A 239 15.70 -8.80 -5.47
N THR A 240 16.50 -9.76 -5.03
CA THR A 240 16.55 -11.14 -5.54
C THR A 240 16.28 -12.13 -4.41
N PRO A 241 16.09 -13.43 -4.70
CA PRO A 241 15.98 -14.45 -3.66
C PRO A 241 17.14 -14.46 -2.65
N GLU A 242 18.35 -14.11 -3.10
CA GLU A 242 19.53 -14.00 -2.23
C GLU A 242 19.38 -12.88 -1.20
N HIS A 243 18.82 -11.71 -1.61
CA HIS A 243 18.53 -10.61 -0.68
C HIS A 243 17.53 -11.06 0.40
N ILE A 244 16.47 -11.76 0.00
CA ILE A 244 15.44 -12.24 0.94
C ILE A 244 16.02 -13.28 1.89
N ARG A 245 16.86 -14.20 1.40
CA ARG A 245 17.53 -15.20 2.25
C ARG A 245 18.45 -14.53 3.27
N ALA A 246 19.27 -13.58 2.85
CA ALA A 246 20.17 -12.85 3.73
C ALA A 246 19.40 -12.02 4.77
N LEU A 247 18.32 -11.35 4.33
CA LEU A 247 17.43 -10.59 5.19
C LEU A 247 16.80 -11.47 6.27
N LYS A 248 16.17 -12.60 5.86
CA LYS A 248 15.53 -13.53 6.79
C LYS A 248 16.51 -14.06 7.85
N GLU A 249 17.70 -14.45 7.42
CA GLU A 249 18.75 -14.93 8.34
C GLU A 249 19.19 -13.82 9.31
N ALA A 250 19.28 -12.58 8.84
CA ALA A 250 19.73 -11.47 9.65
C ALA A 250 18.72 -11.04 10.73
N VAL A 251 17.41 -11.21 10.50
CA VAL A 251 16.35 -10.75 11.41
C VAL A 251 15.67 -11.85 12.20
N LYS A 252 15.96 -13.14 11.94
CA LYS A 252 15.23 -14.29 12.53
C LYS A 252 15.18 -14.30 14.06
N ASP A 253 16.23 -13.81 14.72
CA ASP A 253 16.34 -13.78 16.18
C ASP A 253 16.05 -12.40 16.79
N MET A 254 15.66 -11.43 15.98
CA MET A 254 15.33 -10.09 16.46
C MET A 254 13.97 -10.07 17.13
N PRO A 255 13.80 -9.29 18.21
CA PRO A 255 12.50 -9.15 18.85
C PRO A 255 11.54 -8.41 17.91
N LEU A 256 10.31 -8.90 17.81
CA LEU A 256 9.25 -8.21 17.08
C LEU A 256 8.89 -6.89 17.78
N HIS A 257 8.83 -5.82 17.01
CA HIS A 257 8.24 -4.58 17.49
C HIS A 257 6.75 -4.81 17.80
N LYS A 258 6.33 -4.38 18.99
CA LYS A 258 4.92 -4.47 19.39
C LYS A 258 4.23 -3.15 19.06
N PRO A 259 3.18 -3.18 18.24
CA PRO A 259 2.35 -2.00 18.00
C PRO A 259 1.81 -1.39 19.29
N LEU A 260 1.45 -0.12 19.24
CA LEU A 260 0.85 0.57 20.40
C LEU A 260 -0.45 -0.12 20.81
N THR A 261 -0.66 -0.26 22.12
CA THR A 261 -1.87 -0.89 22.66
C THR A 261 -3.06 0.07 22.76
N GLN A 262 -2.80 1.37 22.70
CA GLN A 262 -3.84 2.40 22.84
C GLN A 262 -3.84 3.34 21.63
N LYS A 263 -5.02 3.54 21.06
CA LYS A 263 -5.24 4.56 20.02
C LYS A 263 -5.18 5.95 20.64
N ARG A 264 -4.41 6.83 20.04
CA ARG A 264 -4.41 8.26 20.38
C ARG A 264 -5.68 8.93 19.83
N ARG A 265 -6.09 10.05 20.44
CA ARG A 265 -7.23 10.85 19.96
C ARG A 265 -6.74 11.83 18.90
N ILE A 266 -6.89 11.49 17.65
CA ILE A 266 -6.31 12.22 16.53
C ILE A 266 -7.41 12.56 15.52
N LEU A 267 -7.40 13.79 15.05
CA LEU A 267 -8.12 14.21 13.84
C LEU A 267 -7.13 14.27 12.68
N THR A 268 -7.57 13.82 11.51
CA THR A 268 -6.74 13.85 10.31
C THR A 268 -7.46 14.52 9.15
N SER A 269 -6.68 15.22 8.33
CA SER A 269 -6.99 15.48 6.94
C SER A 269 -6.16 14.56 6.06
N GLU A 270 -6.15 14.77 4.76
CA GLU A 270 -5.29 14.02 3.85
C GLU A 270 -3.78 14.27 4.09
N ARG A 271 -3.43 15.43 4.61
CA ARG A 271 -2.04 15.91 4.70
C ARG A 271 -1.53 16.22 6.09
N LYS A 272 -2.41 16.23 7.09
CA LYS A 272 -2.07 16.63 8.46
C LYS A 272 -2.86 15.85 9.48
N LEU A 273 -2.22 15.57 10.59
CA LEU A 273 -2.86 15.09 11.80
C LEU A 273 -2.81 16.14 12.90
N VAL A 274 -3.79 16.11 13.80
CA VAL A 274 -3.85 16.93 15.01
C VAL A 274 -4.26 16.03 16.17
N GLU A 275 -3.39 15.90 17.16
CA GLU A 275 -3.68 15.14 18.37
C GLU A 275 -4.50 15.99 19.37
N ILE A 276 -5.58 15.41 19.88
CA ILE A 276 -6.42 16.03 20.91
C ILE A 276 -5.95 15.50 22.28
N THR A 277 -5.28 16.33 23.04
CA THR A 277 -4.81 16.02 24.38
C THR A 277 -5.58 16.84 25.43
N LEU A 278 -5.90 16.22 26.58
CA LEU A 278 -6.59 16.91 27.67
C LEU A 278 -5.67 17.90 28.40
N ASP A 279 -4.37 17.62 28.39
CA ASP A 279 -3.32 18.41 29.05
C ASP A 279 -2.53 19.29 28.06
N GLY A 280 -3.02 19.40 26.82
CA GLY A 280 -2.39 20.17 25.75
C GLY A 280 -2.81 21.64 25.72
N ASN A 281 -2.33 22.33 24.68
CA ASN A 281 -2.70 23.70 24.42
C ASN A 281 -4.19 23.83 24.07
N PHE A 282 -4.76 25.04 24.34
CA PHE A 282 -6.13 25.34 23.94
C PHE A 282 -6.31 25.22 22.43
N MET A 283 -7.29 24.42 22.02
CA MET A 283 -7.60 24.17 20.61
C MET A 283 -8.80 24.99 20.16
N VAL A 284 -8.64 25.71 19.04
CA VAL A 284 -9.72 26.47 18.39
C VAL A 284 -10.24 25.65 17.22
N ILE A 285 -11.53 25.32 17.25
CA ILE A 285 -12.21 24.64 16.14
C ILE A 285 -12.95 25.70 15.31
N GLY A 286 -12.54 25.85 14.04
CA GLY A 286 -13.21 26.73 13.07
C GLY A 286 -14.21 25.91 12.23
N GLU A 287 -15.50 26.17 12.43
CA GLU A 287 -16.55 25.55 11.62
C GLU A 287 -16.56 26.16 10.21
N ARG A 288 -16.47 25.29 9.16
CA ARG A 288 -16.48 25.73 7.77
C ARG A 288 -17.79 25.46 7.01
N ILE A 289 -18.48 24.36 7.35
CA ILE A 289 -19.71 23.93 6.69
C ILE A 289 -20.91 24.31 7.57
N ASN A 290 -21.21 25.59 7.62
CA ASN A 290 -22.39 26.09 8.33
C ASN A 290 -23.32 26.83 7.36
N PRO A 291 -24.51 26.30 7.08
CA PRO A 291 -25.46 26.91 6.16
C PRO A 291 -26.12 28.19 6.74
N THR A 292 -25.98 28.47 8.04
CA THR A 292 -26.61 29.64 8.68
C THR A 292 -26.13 30.92 8.04
N GLY A 293 -27.05 31.71 7.49
CA GLY A 293 -26.76 32.96 6.80
C GLY A 293 -26.15 32.84 5.39
N LYS A 294 -25.80 31.62 4.93
CA LYS A 294 -25.16 31.37 3.62
C LYS A 294 -26.21 30.85 2.61
N LYS A 295 -26.97 31.76 2.00
CA LYS A 295 -28.10 31.43 1.08
C LYS A 295 -27.69 30.50 -0.08
N LYS A 296 -26.50 30.68 -0.67
CA LYS A 296 -25.98 29.82 -1.74
C LYS A 296 -25.77 28.38 -1.26
N LEU A 297 -25.07 28.20 -0.13
CA LEU A 297 -24.84 26.88 0.45
C LEU A 297 -26.18 26.19 0.83
N GLN A 298 -27.15 26.96 1.35
CA GLN A 298 -28.49 26.43 1.64
C GLN A 298 -29.20 25.95 0.37
N ALA A 299 -29.09 26.67 -0.75
CA ALA A 299 -29.66 26.25 -2.02
C ALA A 299 -29.02 24.98 -2.55
N GLU A 300 -27.69 24.93 -2.57
CA GLU A 300 -26.93 23.74 -3.02
C GLU A 300 -27.24 22.49 -2.18
N LEU A 301 -27.31 22.63 -0.85
CA LEU A 301 -27.68 21.50 0.01
C LEU A 301 -29.10 20.99 -0.25
N ARG A 302 -30.05 21.87 -0.61
CA ARG A 302 -31.41 21.46 -0.97
C ARG A 302 -31.49 20.76 -2.33
N GLU A 303 -30.57 21.12 -3.23
CA GLU A 303 -30.47 20.53 -4.58
C GLU A 303 -29.58 19.29 -4.61
N GLY A 304 -29.01 18.86 -3.47
CA GLY A 304 -28.06 17.75 -3.37
C GLY A 304 -26.70 18.05 -3.98
N SER A 305 -26.40 19.34 -4.24
CA SER A 305 -25.11 19.79 -4.78
C SER A 305 -24.18 20.25 -3.64
N LEU A 306 -22.88 19.93 -3.76
CA LEU A 306 -21.85 20.27 -2.77
C LEU A 306 -20.70 21.11 -3.33
N ASN A 307 -20.90 21.81 -4.43
CA ASN A 307 -19.86 22.58 -5.14
C ASN A 307 -19.19 23.64 -4.26
N ILE A 308 -19.95 24.32 -3.38
CA ILE A 308 -19.40 25.31 -2.44
C ILE A 308 -18.61 24.62 -1.32
N CYS A 309 -18.99 23.43 -0.87
CA CYS A 309 -18.26 22.69 0.14
C CYS A 309 -16.84 22.37 -0.34
N LEU A 310 -16.66 21.96 -1.60
CA LEU A 310 -15.36 21.69 -2.21
C LEU A 310 -14.47 22.94 -2.27
N LEU A 311 -15.03 24.12 -2.56
CA LEU A 311 -14.31 25.39 -2.61
C LEU A 311 -13.84 25.88 -1.22
N TYR A 312 -14.49 25.45 -0.14
CA TYR A 312 -14.15 25.85 1.24
C TYR A 312 -13.28 24.84 1.98
N THR A 313 -13.12 23.64 1.46
CA THR A 313 -12.33 22.58 2.07
C THR A 313 -10.96 22.34 1.43
N SER A 314 -10.68 22.99 0.30
CA SER A 314 -9.38 22.97 -0.39
C SER A 314 -8.41 24.01 0.17
#